data_2a3b7119de26f48df5a2e5903b2eb414
#
_entry.id   2a3b7119de26f48df5a2e5903b2eb414
#
_cell.length_a   1.000
_cell.length_b   1.000
_cell.length_c   1.000
_cell.angle_alpha   90.00
_cell.angle_beta   90.00
_cell.angle_gamma   90.00
#
_symmetry.space_group_name_H-M   'P 1'
#
loop_
_entity.id
_entity.type
_entity.pdbx_description
1 polymer ?
#
loop_
_entity_poly.entity_id
_entity_poly.type
_entity_poly.pdbx_seq_one_letter_code
_entity_poly.pdbx_strand_id
1 'polypeptide(L)'
;HGKLYQDKRMDDFEALIRSTARNILETQGFDTSDYVMEYTEMWVQQFADRGGGHHETHVHWDNHISGFYFLKCSDRTSVPVFHDPRAGRMMLNLPIKDHTKLCYAMERQIVRPKPGTLLMFNSYLPHEFKVDSGIDAFRFIHFNIKATPK
;
A
#
# COMPACT_ATOMS: atom_id res chain seq x y z
N HIS A 1 8.99 -5.71 -14.89
CA HIS A 1 10.32 -5.59 -14.27
C HIS A 1 10.18 -5.02 -12.88
N GLY A 2 10.57 -5.77 -11.84
CA GLY A 2 10.50 -5.36 -10.42
C GLY A 2 11.54 -4.30 -10.01
N LYS A 3 12.22 -3.65 -10.98
CA LYS A 3 13.34 -2.71 -10.74
C LYS A 3 13.13 -1.35 -11.40
N LEU A 4 11.89 -0.86 -11.45
CA LEU A 4 11.58 0.47 -11.99
C LEU A 4 12.38 1.58 -11.26
N TYR A 5 12.72 1.36 -10.00
CA TYR A 5 13.57 2.25 -9.19
C TYR A 5 15.02 2.41 -9.70
N GLN A 6 15.44 1.68 -10.74
CA GLN A 6 16.75 1.87 -11.38
C GLN A 6 16.69 2.81 -12.60
N ASP A 7 15.51 3.30 -12.95
CA ASP A 7 15.34 4.25 -14.06
C ASP A 7 15.54 5.68 -13.54
N LYS A 8 16.58 6.35 -14.04
CA LYS A 8 16.94 7.72 -13.63
C LYS A 8 15.79 8.74 -13.75
N ARG A 9 14.79 8.47 -14.59
CA ARG A 9 13.60 9.32 -14.70
C ARG A 9 12.71 9.26 -13.45
N MET A 10 12.95 8.31 -12.56
CA MET A 10 12.23 8.11 -11.31
C MET A 10 12.93 8.72 -10.09
N ASP A 11 14.14 9.31 -10.25
CA ASP A 11 14.98 9.73 -9.12
C ASP A 11 14.23 10.64 -8.11
N ASP A 12 13.49 11.64 -8.58
CA ASP A 12 12.73 12.56 -7.70
C ASP A 12 11.59 11.84 -6.98
N PHE A 13 10.90 10.94 -7.69
CA PHE A 13 9.82 10.13 -7.13
C PHE A 13 10.35 9.16 -6.08
N GLU A 14 11.49 8.53 -6.35
CA GLU A 14 12.16 7.64 -5.41
C GLU A 14 12.62 8.36 -4.15
N ALA A 15 13.23 9.54 -4.30
CA ALA A 15 13.70 10.35 -3.17
C ALA A 15 12.51 10.73 -2.25
N LEU A 16 11.38 11.13 -2.83
CA LEU A 16 10.15 11.42 -2.09
C LEU A 16 9.66 10.20 -1.30
N ILE A 17 9.58 9.04 -1.94
CA ILE A 17 9.10 7.82 -1.29
C ILE A 17 10.05 7.36 -0.18
N ARG A 18 11.39 7.38 -0.40
CA ARG A 18 12.39 7.01 0.62
C ARG A 18 12.29 7.91 1.86
N SER A 19 12.20 9.23 1.65
CA SER A 19 12.08 10.18 2.75
C SER A 19 10.76 10.01 3.51
N THR A 20 9.65 9.77 2.79
CA THR A 20 8.34 9.52 3.38
C THR A 20 8.33 8.21 4.17
N ALA A 21 8.93 7.13 3.64
CA ALA A 21 9.05 5.85 4.34
C ALA A 21 9.82 6.00 5.65
N ARG A 22 10.95 6.73 5.64
CA ARG A 22 11.70 7.05 6.85
C ARG A 22 10.85 7.80 7.86
N ASN A 23 10.17 8.86 7.45
CA ASN A 23 9.31 9.66 8.32
C ASN A 23 8.16 8.84 8.95
N ILE A 24 7.57 7.90 8.20
CA ILE A 24 6.55 6.99 8.73
C ILE A 24 7.14 6.15 9.86
N LEU A 25 8.29 5.52 9.65
CA LEU A 25 8.95 4.68 10.68
C LEU A 25 9.35 5.50 11.92
N GLU A 26 9.93 6.68 11.74
CA GLU A 26 10.30 7.57 12.84
C GLU A 26 9.09 8.07 13.62
N THR A 27 7.98 8.39 12.95
CA THR A 27 6.71 8.77 13.59
C THR A 27 6.11 7.61 14.41
N GLN A 28 6.39 6.36 14.01
CA GLN A 28 6.02 5.16 14.75
C GLN A 28 6.95 4.84 15.92
N GLY A 29 8.04 5.61 16.12
CA GLY A 29 8.97 5.49 17.22
C GLY A 29 10.21 4.64 16.92
N PHE A 30 10.46 4.27 15.67
CA PHE A 30 11.68 3.57 15.29
C PHE A 30 12.85 4.55 15.11
N ASP A 31 14.02 4.21 15.63
CA ASP A 31 15.25 4.92 15.33
C ASP A 31 15.83 4.39 14.01
N THR A 32 15.85 5.26 13.00
CA THR A 32 16.36 4.92 11.67
C THR A 32 17.72 5.56 11.36
N SER A 33 18.41 6.15 12.36
CA SER A 33 19.67 6.90 12.18
C SER A 33 20.77 6.06 11.51
N ASP A 34 20.88 4.78 11.87
CA ASP A 34 21.88 3.84 11.35
C ASP A 34 21.36 2.97 10.20
N TYR A 35 20.26 3.38 9.56
CA TYR A 35 19.63 2.61 8.48
C TYR A 35 19.53 3.40 7.19
N VAL A 36 19.56 2.68 6.07
CA VAL A 36 19.26 3.17 4.72
C VAL A 36 17.90 2.63 4.28
N MET A 37 17.10 3.48 3.64
CA MET A 37 15.83 3.05 3.02
C MET A 37 16.12 2.54 1.61
N GLU A 38 16.01 1.23 1.39
CA GLU A 38 16.30 0.58 0.10
C GLU A 38 15.03 0.03 -0.53
N TYR A 39 14.92 0.19 -1.85
CA TYR A 39 13.88 -0.51 -2.60
C TYR A 39 14.26 -1.98 -2.76
N THR A 40 13.37 -2.87 -2.40
CA THR A 40 13.48 -4.29 -2.75
C THR A 40 12.84 -4.54 -4.10
N GLU A 41 11.78 -3.80 -4.43
CA GLU A 41 11.08 -3.88 -5.71
C GLU A 41 10.26 -2.62 -6.00
N MET A 42 10.03 -2.36 -7.29
CA MET A 42 9.10 -1.35 -7.79
C MET A 42 8.67 -1.74 -9.20
N TRP A 43 7.38 -1.83 -9.45
CA TRP A 43 6.84 -2.13 -10.79
C TRP A 43 5.51 -1.44 -11.07
N VAL A 44 5.12 -1.40 -12.34
CA VAL A 44 3.77 -0.99 -12.74
C VAL A 44 2.87 -2.21 -12.82
N GLN A 45 1.74 -2.16 -12.15
CA GLN A 45 0.65 -3.12 -12.28
C GLN A 45 -0.49 -2.50 -13.10
N GLN A 46 -1.01 -3.26 -14.04
CA GLN A 46 -2.26 -2.94 -14.74
C GLN A 46 -3.16 -4.16 -14.72
N PHE A 47 -4.43 -3.97 -14.38
CA PHE A 47 -5.44 -5.01 -14.51
C PHE A 47 -5.97 -5.04 -15.94
N ALA A 48 -6.38 -6.23 -16.38
CA ALA A 48 -6.84 -6.44 -17.75
C ALA A 48 -8.23 -5.82 -18.00
N ASP A 49 -8.42 -5.24 -19.17
CA ASP A 49 -9.68 -4.58 -19.58
C ASP A 49 -10.89 -5.54 -19.64
N ARG A 50 -10.64 -6.85 -19.63
CA ARG A 50 -11.69 -7.88 -19.55
C ARG A 50 -12.21 -8.15 -18.14
N GLY A 51 -11.67 -7.46 -17.13
CA GLY A 51 -12.01 -7.68 -15.73
C GLY A 51 -11.37 -8.94 -15.13
N GLY A 52 -11.70 -9.22 -13.86
CA GLY A 52 -11.23 -10.36 -13.11
C GLY A 52 -9.86 -10.15 -12.44
N GLY A 53 -9.17 -9.03 -12.70
CA GLY A 53 -7.94 -8.69 -12.03
C GLY A 53 -8.18 -8.48 -10.53
N HIS A 54 -7.38 -9.11 -9.68
CA HIS A 54 -7.44 -8.96 -8.22
C HIS A 54 -6.10 -9.36 -7.60
N HIS A 55 -5.92 -9.03 -6.34
CA HIS A 55 -4.89 -9.63 -5.49
C HIS A 55 -5.56 -10.19 -4.24
N GLU A 56 -5.25 -11.42 -3.90
CA GLU A 56 -5.68 -12.04 -2.65
C GLU A 56 -5.05 -11.34 -1.45
N THR A 57 -5.62 -11.53 -0.27
CA THR A 57 -5.08 -10.99 0.98
C THR A 57 -3.67 -11.52 1.24
N HIS A 58 -2.71 -10.62 1.38
CA HIS A 58 -1.29 -10.92 1.60
C HIS A 58 -0.59 -9.82 2.40
N VAL A 59 0.67 -10.07 2.74
CA VAL A 59 1.63 -9.13 3.34
C VAL A 59 2.93 -9.16 2.53
N HIS A 60 3.78 -8.14 2.69
CA HIS A 60 5.08 -8.11 2.01
C HIS A 60 6.19 -8.50 2.99
N TRP A 61 6.60 -9.76 2.90
CA TRP A 61 7.67 -10.34 3.72
C TRP A 61 8.98 -9.57 3.62
N ASP A 62 9.68 -9.45 4.76
CA ASP A 62 11.02 -8.87 4.86
C ASP A 62 11.14 -7.41 4.33
N ASN A 63 9.99 -6.70 4.34
CA ASN A 63 9.92 -5.28 4.04
C ASN A 63 9.34 -4.51 5.22
N HIS A 64 9.56 -3.20 5.28
CA HIS A 64 9.06 -2.33 6.35
C HIS A 64 7.89 -1.46 5.89
N ILE A 65 8.04 -0.82 4.73
CA ILE A 65 7.02 0.05 4.13
C ILE A 65 6.73 -0.42 2.71
N SER A 66 5.45 -0.56 2.40
CA SER A 66 4.93 -0.84 1.07
C SER A 66 4.05 0.31 0.61
N GLY A 67 3.80 0.40 -0.70
CA GLY A 67 2.91 1.44 -1.18
C GLY A 67 2.45 1.28 -2.62
N PHE A 68 1.45 2.12 -2.94
CA PHE A 68 0.85 2.23 -4.26
C PHE A 68 0.80 3.69 -4.68
N TYR A 69 1.20 3.98 -5.91
CA TYR A 69 0.93 5.26 -6.55
C TYR A 69 -0.03 5.04 -7.72
N PHE A 70 -1.24 5.60 -7.61
CA PHE A 70 -2.32 5.33 -8.55
C PHE A 70 -2.22 6.22 -9.79
N LEU A 71 -1.98 5.61 -10.94
CA LEU A 71 -1.87 6.28 -12.24
C LEU A 71 -3.23 6.40 -12.94
N LYS A 72 -4.05 5.34 -12.87
CA LYS A 72 -5.40 5.29 -13.43
C LYS A 72 -6.30 4.52 -12.48
N CYS A 73 -7.38 5.14 -12.05
CA CYS A 73 -8.44 4.53 -11.25
C CYS A 73 -9.71 5.37 -11.33
N SER A 74 -10.85 4.78 -11.01
CA SER A 74 -12.16 5.43 -10.92
C SER A 74 -13.03 4.74 -9.88
N ASP A 75 -14.26 5.20 -9.69
CA ASP A 75 -15.23 4.54 -8.80
C ASP A 75 -15.69 3.16 -9.30
N ARG A 76 -15.34 2.81 -10.53
CA ARG A 76 -15.66 1.52 -11.18
C ARG A 76 -14.49 0.55 -11.24
N THR A 77 -13.31 0.97 -10.80
CA THR A 77 -12.12 0.09 -10.75
C THR A 77 -12.02 -0.62 -9.41
N SER A 78 -11.08 -1.58 -9.34
CA SER A 78 -10.69 -2.22 -8.10
C SER A 78 -10.22 -1.20 -7.05
N VAL A 79 -10.29 -1.58 -5.79
CA VAL A 79 -9.87 -0.77 -4.64
C VAL A 79 -9.04 -1.61 -3.67
N PRO A 80 -8.01 -1.02 -3.05
CA PRO A 80 -7.29 -1.68 -1.97
C PRO A 80 -8.14 -1.75 -0.70
N VAL A 81 -8.08 -2.89 -0.04
CA VAL A 81 -8.72 -3.16 1.25
C VAL A 81 -7.65 -3.59 2.23
N PHE A 82 -7.59 -2.93 3.37
CA PHE A 82 -6.69 -3.26 4.47
C PHE A 82 -7.44 -3.93 5.59
N HIS A 83 -6.84 -4.94 6.20
CA HIS A 83 -7.43 -5.70 7.30
C HIS A 83 -6.71 -5.39 8.61
N ASP A 84 -7.44 -5.40 9.71
CA ASP A 84 -6.87 -5.22 11.05
C ASP A 84 -5.95 -6.41 11.39
N PRO A 85 -4.65 -6.20 11.64
CA PRO A 85 -3.72 -7.28 11.96
C PRO A 85 -3.86 -7.79 13.41
N ARG A 86 -4.68 -7.13 14.23
CA ARG A 86 -4.87 -7.49 15.64
C ARG A 86 -5.87 -8.63 15.79
N ALA A 87 -5.38 -9.87 15.86
CA ALA A 87 -6.24 -11.06 15.96
C ALA A 87 -7.24 -11.01 17.14
N GLY A 88 -6.83 -10.46 18.29
CA GLY A 88 -7.67 -10.32 19.47
C GLY A 88 -8.86 -9.38 19.31
N ARG A 89 -8.82 -8.47 18.34
CA ARG A 89 -9.93 -7.54 18.06
C ARG A 89 -11.20 -8.28 17.65
N MET A 90 -11.10 -9.40 16.96
CA MET A 90 -12.23 -10.24 16.54
C MET A 90 -13.09 -10.73 17.70
N MET A 91 -12.56 -10.72 18.93
CA MET A 91 -13.30 -11.09 20.15
C MET A 91 -14.28 -9.99 20.60
N LEU A 92 -14.14 -8.76 20.08
CA LEU A 92 -14.98 -7.63 20.47
C LEU A 92 -16.22 -7.56 19.56
N ASN A 93 -17.26 -8.31 19.91
CA ASN A 93 -18.52 -8.34 19.17
C ASN A 93 -19.44 -7.17 19.56
N LEU A 94 -19.01 -5.95 19.22
CA LEU A 94 -19.79 -4.73 19.44
C LEU A 94 -20.04 -3.99 18.12
N PRO A 95 -21.18 -3.31 17.96
CA PRO A 95 -21.45 -2.53 16.77
C PRO A 95 -20.50 -1.31 16.65
N ILE A 96 -20.07 -1.00 15.43
CA ILE A 96 -19.24 0.18 15.15
C ILE A 96 -20.12 1.42 15.27
N LYS A 97 -19.68 2.40 16.06
CA LYS A 97 -20.42 3.64 16.30
C LYS A 97 -20.54 4.55 15.06
N ASP A 98 -19.48 4.61 14.25
CA ASP A 98 -19.41 5.46 13.06
C ASP A 98 -18.55 4.77 11.98
N HIS A 99 -19.20 4.27 10.94
CA HIS A 99 -18.54 3.60 9.82
C HIS A 99 -17.85 4.57 8.83
N THR A 100 -18.05 5.87 8.98
CA THR A 100 -17.47 6.89 8.09
C THR A 100 -16.07 7.32 8.52
N LYS A 101 -15.65 6.98 9.74
CA LYS A 101 -14.38 7.36 10.32
C LYS A 101 -13.53 6.17 10.66
N LEU A 102 -12.25 6.22 10.25
CA LEU A 102 -11.29 5.22 10.67
C LEU A 102 -11.18 5.21 12.21
N CYS A 103 -11.44 4.05 12.82
CA CYS A 103 -11.40 3.87 14.26
C CYS A 103 -10.97 2.45 14.65
N TYR A 104 -10.64 2.27 15.93
CA TYR A 104 -10.21 0.99 16.49
C TYR A 104 -11.22 -0.15 16.35
N ALA A 105 -12.50 0.16 16.15
CA ALA A 105 -13.55 -0.83 15.99
C ALA A 105 -13.63 -1.41 14.57
N MET A 106 -12.92 -0.86 13.59
CA MET A 106 -12.96 -1.34 12.21
C MET A 106 -12.11 -2.61 12.03
N GLU A 107 -12.67 -3.63 11.38
CA GLU A 107 -11.94 -4.84 10.96
C GLU A 107 -11.19 -4.64 9.65
N ARG A 108 -11.73 -3.78 8.80
CA ARG A 108 -11.16 -3.50 7.48
C ARG A 108 -11.40 -2.06 7.08
N GLN A 109 -10.48 -1.52 6.28
CA GLN A 109 -10.56 -0.21 5.67
C GLN A 109 -10.50 -0.33 4.15
N ILE A 110 -11.52 0.19 3.47
CA ILE A 110 -11.53 0.32 2.02
C ILE A 110 -11.01 1.73 1.68
N VAL A 111 -9.96 1.80 0.88
CA VAL A 111 -9.44 3.06 0.37
C VAL A 111 -9.93 3.27 -1.06
N ARG A 112 -10.47 4.45 -1.36
CA ARG A 112 -10.91 4.84 -2.71
C ARG A 112 -9.95 5.88 -3.26
N PRO A 113 -8.89 5.46 -3.98
CA PRO A 113 -7.90 6.39 -4.49
C PRO A 113 -8.42 7.16 -5.69
N LYS A 114 -7.77 8.29 -5.95
CA LYS A 114 -7.88 9.04 -7.21
C LYS A 114 -6.53 8.96 -7.95
N PRO A 115 -6.48 9.16 -9.26
CA PRO A 115 -5.21 9.31 -9.97
C PRO A 115 -4.32 10.36 -9.27
N GLY A 116 -3.04 10.05 -9.05
CA GLY A 116 -2.10 10.87 -8.27
C GLY A 116 -2.08 10.58 -6.76
N THR A 117 -2.96 9.71 -6.24
CA THR A 117 -2.89 9.30 -4.82
C THR A 117 -1.65 8.43 -4.58
N LEU A 118 -0.83 8.82 -3.61
CA LEU A 118 0.22 7.99 -3.01
C LEU A 118 -0.31 7.41 -1.69
N LEU A 119 -0.34 6.11 -1.59
CA LEU A 119 -0.76 5.36 -0.41
C LEU A 119 0.43 4.54 0.11
N MET A 120 0.83 4.77 1.36
CA MET A 120 1.93 4.04 2.00
C MET A 120 1.47 3.42 3.32
N PHE A 121 1.99 2.23 3.62
CA PHE A 121 1.58 1.46 4.79
C PHE A 121 2.69 0.51 5.24
N ASN A 122 2.61 0.06 6.48
CA ASN A 122 3.53 -0.96 6.98
C ASN A 122 3.36 -2.27 6.22
N SER A 123 4.45 -2.85 5.76
CA SER A 123 4.47 -4.05 4.91
C SER A 123 3.81 -5.28 5.55
N TYR A 124 3.72 -5.32 6.89
CA TYR A 124 3.04 -6.38 7.63
C TYR A 124 1.50 -6.27 7.62
N LEU A 125 0.95 -5.12 7.16
CA LEU A 125 -0.50 -4.89 7.17
C LEU A 125 -1.17 -5.75 6.08
N PRO A 126 -2.05 -6.71 6.44
CA PRO A 126 -2.72 -7.55 5.47
C PRO A 126 -3.63 -6.71 4.56
N HIS A 127 -3.51 -6.92 3.27
CA HIS A 127 -4.28 -6.17 2.29
C HIS A 127 -4.56 -6.99 1.03
N GLU A 128 -5.56 -6.55 0.29
CA GLU A 128 -6.00 -7.16 -0.96
C GLU A 128 -6.43 -6.08 -1.96
N PHE A 129 -6.53 -6.44 -3.23
CA PHE A 129 -7.30 -5.70 -4.22
C PHE A 129 -8.54 -6.49 -4.57
N LYS A 130 -9.72 -5.85 -4.47
CA LYS A 130 -10.98 -6.47 -4.89
C LYS A 130 -10.96 -6.77 -6.38
N VAL A 131 -11.81 -7.72 -6.78
CA VAL A 131 -11.97 -8.07 -8.19
C VAL A 131 -12.35 -6.84 -8.99
N ASP A 132 -11.56 -6.54 -10.03
CA ASP A 132 -11.78 -5.44 -10.96
C ASP A 132 -12.84 -5.82 -12.01
N SER A 133 -13.69 -4.86 -12.38
CA SER A 133 -14.75 -5.06 -13.36
C SER A 133 -14.25 -5.05 -14.81
N GLY A 134 -13.07 -4.44 -15.05
CA GLY A 134 -12.55 -4.21 -16.41
C GLY A 134 -13.26 -3.09 -17.18
N ILE A 135 -14.13 -2.30 -16.51
CA ILE A 135 -14.87 -1.23 -17.20
C ILE A 135 -13.97 -0.03 -17.45
N ASP A 136 -13.17 0.36 -16.46
CA ASP A 136 -12.21 1.46 -16.58
C ASP A 136 -10.79 0.94 -16.37
N ALA A 137 -9.81 1.62 -16.96
CA ALA A 137 -8.40 1.25 -16.79
C ALA A 137 -7.94 1.41 -15.35
N PHE A 138 -7.40 0.35 -14.77
CA PHE A 138 -6.81 0.35 -13.44
C PHE A 138 -5.31 0.09 -13.50
N ARG A 139 -4.51 1.10 -13.14
CA ARG A 139 -3.05 1.05 -13.21
C ARG A 139 -2.43 1.78 -12.02
N PHE A 140 -1.43 1.17 -11.40
CA PHE A 140 -0.66 1.76 -10.31
C PHE A 140 0.80 1.32 -10.34
N ILE A 141 1.67 2.10 -9.70
CA ILE A 141 3.03 1.69 -9.35
C ILE A 141 2.95 1.09 -7.96
N HIS A 142 3.47 -0.13 -7.80
CA HIS A 142 3.71 -0.76 -6.52
C HIS A 142 5.18 -0.68 -6.15
N PHE A 143 5.49 -0.54 -4.87
CA PHE A 143 6.87 -0.57 -4.35
C PHE A 143 6.93 -1.13 -2.94
N ASN A 144 8.09 -1.71 -2.62
CA ASN A 144 8.45 -2.15 -1.28
C ASN A 144 9.79 -1.56 -0.86
N ILE A 145 9.87 -1.16 0.41
CA ILE A 145 11.06 -0.55 1.02
C ILE A 145 11.45 -1.33 2.27
N LYS A 146 12.74 -1.61 2.37
CA LYS A 146 13.41 -2.20 3.53
C LYS A 146 14.37 -1.18 4.13
N ALA A 147 14.36 -1.03 5.46
CA ALA A 147 15.40 -0.36 6.20
C ALA A 147 16.54 -1.35 6.43
N THR A 148 17.72 -1.09 5.87
CA THR A 148 18.91 -1.92 6.01
C THR A 148 19.98 -1.20 6.81
N PRO A 149 20.76 -1.86 7.70
CA PRO A 149 21.88 -1.23 8.40
C PRO A 149 22.89 -0.64 7.40
N LYS A 150 23.52 0.50 7.77
CA LYS A 150 24.59 1.14 7.01
C LYS A 150 25.86 0.31 6.96
#